data_903897894e2b47df5f7b657b73d02f50
#
_entry.id   903897894e2b47df5f7b657b73d02f50
#
_cell.length_a   1.000
_cell.length_b   1.000
_cell.length_c   1.000
_cell.angle_alpha   90.00
_cell.angle_beta   90.00
_cell.angle_gamma   90.00
#
_symmetry.space_group_name_H-M   'P 1'
#
loop_
_entity.id
_entity.type
_entity.pdbx_description
1 polymer ?
#
loop_
_entity_poly.entity_id
_entity_poly.type
_entity_poly.pdbx_seq_one_letter_code
_entity_poly.pdbx_strand_id
1 'polypeptide(L)'
;MVVFSKDMVNLGKVKDLEFDLAEMKVTNVIVEFPADIAKYVLGKKIVVRHATGRVPGSSIESIKDALNLKLPRKDLKDAFKSL
;
A
#
# COMPACT_ATOMS: atom_id res chain seq x y z
N MET A 1 2.71 -7.70 -8.36
CA MET A 1 2.90 -6.29 -8.75
C MET A 1 3.52 -5.52 -7.59
N VAL A 2 4.57 -4.79 -7.87
CA VAL A 2 5.29 -4.01 -6.87
C VAL A 2 4.57 -2.69 -6.61
N VAL A 3 4.64 -2.19 -5.38
CA VAL A 3 4.05 -0.90 -4.99
C VAL A 3 5.16 0.10 -4.70
N PHE A 4 5.08 1.26 -5.36
CA PHE A 4 6.02 2.37 -5.14
C PHE A 4 5.31 3.57 -4.51
N SER A 5 5.98 4.24 -3.59
CA SER A 5 5.56 5.54 -3.10
C SER A 5 5.83 6.62 -4.16
N LYS A 6 5.31 7.84 -3.94
CA LYS A 6 5.55 8.96 -4.86
C LYS A 6 7.04 9.25 -5.02
N ASP A 7 7.82 9.08 -3.97
CA ASP A 7 9.27 9.28 -3.99
C ASP A 7 10.04 8.02 -4.46
N MET A 8 9.34 7.07 -5.11
CA MET A 8 9.91 5.89 -5.76
C MET A 8 10.58 4.90 -4.81
N VAL A 9 10.06 4.80 -3.60
CA VAL A 9 10.49 3.77 -2.65
C VAL A 9 9.65 2.51 -2.86
N ASN A 10 10.30 1.36 -3.00
CA ASN A 10 9.63 0.07 -3.09
C ASN A 10 9.03 -0.28 -1.73
N LEU A 11 7.71 -0.31 -1.65
CA LEU A 11 6.98 -0.54 -0.41
C LEU A 11 6.60 -1.99 -0.18
N GLY A 12 6.61 -2.81 -1.23
CA GLY A 12 6.18 -4.20 -1.15
C GLY A 12 5.40 -4.63 -2.38
N LYS A 13 4.45 -5.52 -2.20
CA LYS A 13 3.69 -6.13 -3.29
C LYS A 13 2.19 -5.98 -3.08
N VAL A 14 1.46 -5.88 -4.18
CA VAL A 14 0.01 -5.96 -4.15
C VAL A 14 -0.38 -7.40 -3.81
N LYS A 15 -1.13 -7.57 -2.75
CA LYS A 15 -1.67 -8.88 -2.35
C LYS A 15 -3.07 -9.08 -2.92
N ASP A 16 -3.88 -8.02 -2.92
CA ASP A 16 -5.25 -8.08 -3.39
C ASP A 16 -5.76 -6.69 -3.71
N LEU A 17 -6.88 -6.63 -4.42
CA LEU A 17 -7.60 -5.39 -4.73
C LEU A 17 -9.04 -5.56 -4.29
N GLU A 18 -9.61 -4.50 -3.72
CA GLU A 18 -11.02 -4.43 -3.39
C GLU A 18 -11.72 -3.52 -4.39
N PHE A 19 -12.81 -4.01 -4.97
CA PHE A 19 -13.57 -3.29 -5.99
C PHE A 19 -14.97 -2.97 -5.52
N ASP A 20 -15.49 -1.83 -5.96
CA ASP A 20 -16.90 -1.54 -5.96
C ASP A 20 -17.41 -1.83 -7.37
N LEU A 21 -18.18 -2.92 -7.51
CA LEU A 21 -18.69 -3.34 -8.81
C LEU A 21 -19.72 -2.38 -9.38
N ALA A 22 -20.52 -1.73 -8.52
CA ALA A 22 -21.52 -0.78 -8.95
C ALA A 22 -20.90 0.46 -9.59
N GLU A 23 -19.78 0.94 -9.04
CA GLU A 23 -19.07 2.10 -9.54
C GLU A 23 -17.90 1.75 -10.46
N MET A 24 -17.56 0.47 -10.57
CA MET A 24 -16.42 -0.03 -11.36
C MET A 24 -15.11 0.62 -10.95
N LYS A 25 -14.91 0.74 -9.63
CA LYS A 25 -13.74 1.39 -9.05
C LYS A 25 -12.99 0.48 -8.09
N VAL A 26 -11.68 0.65 -8.04
CA VAL A 26 -10.86 0.09 -6.96
C VAL A 26 -11.08 0.95 -5.71
N THR A 27 -11.63 0.35 -4.66
CA THR A 27 -11.88 1.04 -3.39
C THR A 27 -10.67 1.02 -2.49
N ASN A 28 -9.97 -0.11 -2.45
CA ASN A 28 -8.76 -0.27 -1.64
C ASN A 28 -7.78 -1.22 -2.33
N VAL A 29 -6.51 -1.08 -1.95
CA VAL A 29 -5.45 -2.01 -2.33
C VAL A 29 -4.91 -2.65 -1.06
N ILE A 30 -4.79 -3.95 -1.07
CA ILE A 30 -4.17 -4.69 0.02
C ILE A 30 -2.70 -4.90 -0.35
N VAL A 31 -1.80 -4.36 0.45
CA VAL A 31 -0.36 -4.40 0.20
C VAL A 31 0.32 -5.24 1.26
N GLU A 32 1.20 -6.13 0.82
CA GLU A 32 2.06 -6.90 1.69
C GLU A 32 3.42 -6.20 1.79
N PHE A 33 3.78 -5.81 3.02
CA PHE A 33 5.01 -5.11 3.31
C PHE A 33 6.06 -6.04 3.91
N PRO A 34 7.34 -5.94 3.52
CA PRO A 34 8.41 -6.57 4.28
C PRO A 34 8.53 -5.89 5.65
N ALA A 35 9.17 -6.58 6.60
CA ALA A 35 9.19 -6.16 8.01
C ALA A 35 9.73 -4.74 8.21
N ASP A 36 10.79 -4.36 7.50
CA ASP A 36 11.40 -3.02 7.62
C ASP A 36 10.45 -1.92 7.17
N ILE A 37 9.74 -2.13 6.07
CA ILE A 37 8.75 -1.19 5.55
C ILE A 37 7.52 -1.16 6.45
N ALA A 38 7.05 -2.32 6.88
CA ALA A 38 5.89 -2.43 7.76
C ALA A 38 6.10 -1.66 9.08
N LYS A 39 7.28 -1.77 9.65
CA LYS A 39 7.66 -1.03 10.84
C LYS A 39 7.56 0.48 10.64
N TYR A 40 7.99 0.96 9.49
CA TYR A 40 7.97 2.38 9.14
C TYR A 40 6.54 2.87 8.87
N VAL A 41 5.81 2.14 8.02
CA VAL A 41 4.49 2.56 7.51
C VAL A 41 3.40 2.37 8.55
N LEU A 42 3.39 1.24 9.23
CA LEU A 42 2.33 0.88 10.18
C LEU A 42 2.66 1.29 11.63
N GLY A 43 3.88 1.74 11.88
CA GLY A 43 4.30 2.22 13.19
C GLY A 43 4.34 1.17 14.29
N LYS A 44 4.40 -0.11 13.92
CA LYS A 44 4.39 -1.22 14.86
C LYS A 44 5.75 -1.90 14.91
N LYS A 45 6.11 -2.43 16.08
CA LYS A 45 7.20 -3.39 16.16
C LYS A 45 6.71 -4.69 15.53
N ILE A 46 7.26 -5.02 14.37
CA ILE A 46 6.87 -6.21 13.63
C ILE A 46 7.79 -7.36 14.01
N VAL A 47 7.20 -8.42 14.56
CA VAL A 47 7.93 -9.64 14.94
C VAL A 47 7.89 -10.68 13.81
N VAL A 48 7.02 -10.45 12.82
CA VAL A 48 6.84 -11.33 11.65
C VAL A 48 7.60 -10.78 10.46
N ARG A 49 7.81 -11.64 9.45
CA ARG A 49 8.57 -11.29 8.24
C ARG A 49 7.90 -10.23 7.37
N HIS A 50 6.59 -10.17 7.43
CA HIS A 50 5.81 -9.23 6.63
C HIS A 50 4.50 -8.92 7.34
N ALA A 51 3.88 -7.84 6.93
CA ALA A 51 2.56 -7.43 7.40
C ALA A 51 1.74 -6.95 6.21
N THR A 52 0.43 -6.90 6.37
CA THR A 52 -0.47 -6.40 5.35
C THR A 52 -1.15 -5.13 5.82
N GLY A 53 -1.37 -4.22 4.88
CA GLY A 53 -2.09 -2.99 5.13
C GLY A 53 -3.02 -2.67 3.99
N ARG A 54 -4.04 -1.87 4.26
CA ARG A 54 -5.01 -1.41 3.28
C ARG A 54 -4.75 0.05 2.97
N VAL A 55 -4.69 0.40 1.68
CA VAL A 55 -4.58 1.77 1.23
C VAL A 55 -5.79 2.12 0.38
N PRO A 56 -6.40 3.32 0.58
CA PRO A 56 -7.54 3.72 -0.23
C PRO A 56 -7.19 3.83 -1.71
N GLY A 57 -8.13 3.46 -2.58
CA GLY A 57 -7.97 3.58 -4.03
C GLY A 57 -7.70 5.01 -4.47
N SER A 58 -8.21 6.00 -3.74
CA SER A 58 -7.96 7.41 -4.02
C SER A 58 -6.49 7.81 -3.89
N SER A 59 -5.67 7.01 -3.24
CA SER A 59 -4.23 7.26 -3.09
C SER A 59 -3.40 6.66 -4.23
N ILE A 60 -4.03 6.01 -5.19
CA ILE A 60 -3.35 5.43 -6.36
C ILE A 60 -3.23 6.48 -7.45
N GLU A 61 -2.00 6.71 -7.92
CA GLU A 61 -1.76 7.60 -9.04
C GLU A 61 -1.87 6.87 -10.37
N SER A 62 -1.26 5.70 -10.47
CA SER A 62 -1.30 4.91 -11.70
C SER A 62 -1.05 3.43 -11.41
N ILE A 63 -1.57 2.59 -12.30
CA ILE A 63 -1.31 1.16 -12.30
C ILE A 63 -0.86 0.80 -13.71
N LYS A 64 0.39 0.34 -13.82
CA LYS A 64 0.97 -0.16 -15.08
C LYS A 64 1.75 -1.43 -14.76
N ASP A 65 3.06 -1.42 -14.94
CA ASP A 65 3.92 -2.53 -14.52
C ASP A 65 4.07 -2.59 -13.00
N ALA A 66 3.81 -1.46 -12.34
CA ALA A 66 3.80 -1.34 -10.90
C ALA A 66 2.63 -0.45 -10.48
N LEU A 67 2.24 -0.55 -9.22
CA LEU A 67 1.24 0.34 -8.64
C LEU A 67 1.96 1.52 -8.00
N ASN A 68 1.64 2.73 -8.48
CA ASN A 68 2.27 3.95 -7.99
C ASN A 68 1.29 4.74 -7.15
N LEU A 69 1.72 5.13 -5.94
CA LEU A 69 0.91 5.91 -5.03
C LEU A 69 1.16 7.40 -5.21
N LYS A 70 0.18 8.22 -4.83
CA LYS A 70 0.30 9.69 -4.84
C LYS A 70 1.10 10.21 -3.67
N LEU A 71 1.32 9.39 -2.64
CA LEU A 71 1.89 9.80 -1.37
C LEU A 71 3.37 9.44 -1.29
N PRO A 72 4.22 10.36 -0.79
CA PRO A 72 5.59 10.05 -0.46
C PRO A 72 5.64 9.16 0.78
N ARG A 73 6.75 8.47 0.98
CA ARG A 73 6.93 7.53 2.08
C ARG A 73 6.57 8.11 3.45
N LYS A 74 6.93 9.36 3.70
CA LYS A 74 6.69 10.03 4.98
C LYS A 74 5.21 10.19 5.34
N ASP A 75 4.33 10.20 4.33
CA ASP A 75 2.89 10.41 4.52
C ASP A 75 2.10 9.11 4.57
N LEU A 76 2.75 7.97 4.39
CA LEU A 76 2.07 6.68 4.31
C LEU A 76 1.50 6.22 5.65
N LYS A 77 2.07 6.65 6.74
CA LYS A 77 1.61 6.32 8.09
C LYS A 77 0.12 6.60 8.28
N ASP A 78 -0.36 7.70 7.70
CA ASP A 78 -1.75 8.12 7.84
C ASP A 78 -2.66 7.48 6.81
N ALA A 79 -2.10 6.99 5.70
CA ALA A 79 -2.87 6.42 4.60
C ALA A 79 -3.13 4.92 4.76
N PHE A 80 -2.16 4.18 5.32
CA PHE A 80 -2.30 2.75 5.48
C PHE A 80 -2.96 2.38 6.79
N LYS A 81 -3.85 1.40 6.72
CA LYS A 81 -4.46 0.80 7.91
C LYS A 81 -4.01 -0.65 7.99
N SER A 82 -3.55 -1.06 9.16
CA SER A 82 -3.18 -2.45 9.41
C SER A 82 -4.40 -3.36 9.29
N LEU A 83 -4.19 -4.49 8.69
CA LEU A 83 -5.21 -5.55 8.61
C LEU A 83 -5.07 -6.53 9.77
#